data_8c220b870ee8a3a783e622467853bbd4
#
_entry.id   8c220b870ee8a3a783e622467853bbd4
#
_cell.length_a   1.000
_cell.length_b   1.000
_cell.length_c   1.000
_cell.angle_alpha   90.00
_cell.angle_beta   90.00
_cell.angle_gamma   90.00
#
_symmetry.space_group_name_H-M   'P 1'
#
loop_
_entity.id
_entity.type
_entity.pdbx_description
1 polymer ?
#
loop_
_entity_poly.entity_id
_entity_poly.type
_entity_poly.pdbx_seq_one_letter_code
_entity_poly.pdbx_strand_id
1 'polypeptide(L)'
;ELGLLMESYDSLCAQGRRDPRDQMTWLLERLEDCDYGENHVFYIDGFPDFTRQNLAVLEHLICTSSMVTVALNCDEVDSSLLAFEKPGKTAGELYRIAKRRGVRAEVCCLGSPNDALALTRERLFQGAIPAGAAKDVLHTYRAENIWQETMAAALEAARLIREGCRYRDITLVVTDMASYAGPAEMIFRRMGIPLYQACLLYTS
;
A
#
# COMPACT_ATOMS: atom_id res chain seq x y z
N GLU A 1 -34.16 18.78 0.54
CA GLU A 1 -33.79 18.29 -0.81
C GLU A 1 -32.82 17.14 -0.75
N LEU A 2 -31.70 17.21 0.02
CA LEU A 2 -30.73 16.11 0.17
C LEU A 2 -31.37 14.83 0.78
N GLY A 3 -32.27 14.99 1.77
CA GLY A 3 -32.98 13.87 2.38
C GLY A 3 -33.87 13.11 1.40
N LEU A 4 -34.58 13.82 0.55
CA LEU A 4 -35.44 13.24 -0.50
C LEU A 4 -34.63 12.50 -1.57
N LEU A 5 -33.45 13.03 -1.91
CA LEU A 5 -32.52 12.35 -2.84
C LEU A 5 -31.97 11.05 -2.22
N MET A 6 -31.62 11.05 -0.94
CA MET A 6 -31.17 9.85 -0.24
C MET A 6 -32.29 8.82 -0.11
N GLU A 7 -33.49 9.21 0.29
CA GLU A 7 -34.66 8.31 0.36
C GLU A 7 -35.00 7.72 -1.02
N SER A 8 -34.90 8.50 -2.09
CA SER A 8 -35.13 8.02 -3.45
C SER A 8 -34.05 7.05 -3.90
N TYR A 9 -32.80 7.33 -3.53
CA TYR A 9 -31.66 6.45 -3.79
C TYR A 9 -31.81 5.12 -3.03
N ASP A 10 -32.10 5.17 -1.74
CA ASP A 10 -32.32 3.97 -0.90
C ASP A 10 -33.49 3.14 -1.43
N SER A 11 -34.56 3.81 -1.90
CA SER A 11 -35.71 3.14 -2.53
C SER A 11 -35.36 2.43 -3.85
N LEU A 12 -34.46 3.02 -4.66
CA LEU A 12 -33.96 2.39 -5.88
C LEU A 12 -33.02 1.21 -5.58
N CYS A 13 -32.19 1.33 -4.55
CA CYS A 13 -31.33 0.27 -4.07
C CYS A 13 -32.15 -0.92 -3.52
N ALA A 14 -33.22 -0.65 -2.80
CA ALA A 14 -34.16 -1.66 -2.30
C ALA A 14 -34.87 -2.46 -3.41
N GLN A 15 -34.98 -1.91 -4.62
CA GLN A 15 -35.54 -2.58 -5.79
C GLN A 15 -34.57 -3.52 -6.54
N GLY A 16 -33.44 -3.85 -5.94
CA GLY A 16 -32.46 -4.80 -6.48
C GLY A 16 -31.33 -4.21 -7.33
N ARG A 17 -31.28 -2.90 -7.48
CA ARG A 17 -30.12 -2.18 -8.04
C ARG A 17 -29.17 -1.81 -6.92
N ARG A 18 -28.31 -2.72 -6.58
CA ARG A 18 -27.36 -2.52 -5.48
C ARG A 18 -26.17 -1.68 -5.95
N ASP A 19 -25.73 -0.71 -5.11
CA ASP A 19 -24.54 0.07 -5.39
C ASP A 19 -23.29 -0.84 -5.32
N PRO A 20 -22.43 -0.86 -6.34
CA PRO A 20 -21.16 -1.57 -6.29
C PRO A 20 -20.25 -1.13 -5.13
N ARG A 21 -20.48 0.06 -4.57
CA ARG A 21 -19.74 0.60 -3.42
C ARG A 21 -20.11 -0.09 -2.11
N ASP A 22 -21.27 -0.75 -2.03
CA ASP A 22 -21.77 -1.43 -0.84
C ASP A 22 -21.41 -2.93 -0.79
N GLN A 23 -20.53 -3.39 -1.67
CA GLN A 23 -20.13 -4.80 -1.76
C GLN A 23 -19.64 -5.38 -0.42
N MET A 24 -18.93 -4.60 0.38
CA MET A 24 -18.41 -5.05 1.68
C MET A 24 -19.52 -5.16 2.73
N THR A 25 -20.47 -4.24 2.74
CA THR A 25 -21.67 -4.32 3.60
C THR A 25 -22.47 -5.57 3.28
N TRP A 26 -22.69 -5.83 2.02
CA TRP A 26 -23.35 -6.99 1.48
C TRP A 26 -22.65 -8.32 1.81
N LEU A 27 -21.28 -8.31 1.72
CA LEU A 27 -20.48 -9.45 2.10
C LEU A 27 -20.68 -9.73 3.59
N LEU A 28 -20.68 -8.70 4.43
CA LEU A 28 -20.89 -8.84 5.87
C LEU A 28 -22.26 -9.44 6.19
N GLU A 29 -23.35 -8.89 5.61
CA GLU A 29 -24.71 -9.44 5.77
C GLU A 29 -24.78 -10.93 5.42
N ARG A 30 -24.13 -11.32 4.30
CA ARG A 30 -24.09 -12.72 3.88
C ARG A 30 -23.26 -13.61 4.79
N LEU A 31 -22.15 -13.08 5.32
CA LEU A 31 -21.31 -13.80 6.26
C LEU A 31 -22.01 -14.01 7.62
N GLU A 32 -22.84 -13.05 8.03
CA GLU A 32 -23.64 -13.16 9.27
C GLU A 32 -24.74 -14.24 9.15
N ASP A 33 -25.23 -14.48 7.93
CA ASP A 33 -26.27 -15.47 7.64
C ASP A 33 -25.73 -16.89 7.38
N CYS A 34 -24.40 -17.09 7.41
CA CYS A 34 -23.80 -18.39 7.09
C CYS A 34 -22.56 -18.71 7.92
N ASP A 35 -22.29 -20.00 8.09
CA ASP A 35 -21.13 -20.51 8.87
C ASP A 35 -19.84 -20.59 8.03
N TYR A 36 -19.68 -19.70 7.05
CA TYR A 36 -18.57 -19.78 6.09
C TYR A 36 -17.18 -19.72 6.74
N GLY A 37 -17.04 -19.02 7.87
CA GLY A 37 -15.76 -18.81 8.56
C GLY A 37 -15.24 -20.00 9.36
N GLU A 38 -16.10 -20.86 9.89
CA GLU A 38 -15.79 -21.79 11.00
C GLU A 38 -14.60 -22.73 10.77
N ASN A 39 -14.39 -23.19 9.54
CA ASN A 39 -13.31 -24.12 9.21
C ASN A 39 -12.28 -23.54 8.25
N HIS A 40 -12.24 -22.22 8.12
CA HIS A 40 -11.35 -21.53 7.19
C HIS A 40 -10.21 -20.84 7.92
N VAL A 41 -9.09 -20.74 7.22
CA VAL A 41 -7.93 -19.93 7.58
C VAL A 41 -7.78 -18.84 6.56
N PHE A 42 -7.71 -17.59 7.00
CA PHE A 42 -7.58 -16.43 6.12
C PHE A 42 -6.20 -15.81 6.23
N TYR A 43 -5.60 -15.54 5.08
CA TYR A 43 -4.36 -14.77 4.95
C TYR A 43 -4.65 -13.50 4.18
N ILE A 44 -4.34 -12.36 4.77
CA ILE A 44 -4.63 -11.03 4.25
C ILE A 44 -3.31 -10.28 4.14
N ASP A 45 -2.95 -9.90 2.94
CA ASP A 45 -1.68 -9.25 2.63
C ASP A 45 -1.85 -8.12 1.60
N GLY A 46 -0.90 -7.18 1.56
CA GLY A 46 -0.87 -6.10 0.58
C GLY A 46 -1.77 -4.90 0.88
N PHE A 47 -2.34 -4.82 2.08
CA PHE A 47 -3.18 -3.69 2.50
C PHE A 47 -2.42 -2.80 3.49
N PRO A 48 -2.23 -1.51 3.21
CA PRO A 48 -1.64 -0.57 4.17
C PRO A 48 -2.61 -0.15 5.27
N ASP A 49 -3.91 -0.12 4.95
CA ASP A 49 -5.02 0.23 5.85
C ASP A 49 -6.32 -0.46 5.38
N PHE A 50 -7.35 -0.36 6.21
CA PHE A 50 -8.68 -0.88 5.93
C PHE A 50 -9.74 0.21 6.11
N THR A 51 -10.74 0.21 5.23
CA THR A 51 -11.94 1.00 5.42
C THR A 51 -12.76 0.46 6.59
N ARG A 52 -13.73 1.25 7.10
CA ARG A 52 -14.63 0.79 8.15
C ARG A 52 -15.41 -0.47 7.77
N GLN A 53 -15.83 -0.56 6.52
CA GLN A 53 -16.52 -1.75 6.00
C GLN A 53 -15.59 -2.96 5.97
N ASN A 54 -14.34 -2.79 5.51
CA ASN A 54 -13.35 -3.87 5.54
C ASN A 54 -13.07 -4.35 6.97
N LEU A 55 -12.94 -3.40 7.92
CA LEU A 55 -12.74 -3.74 9.34
C LEU A 55 -13.93 -4.50 9.94
N ALA A 56 -15.17 -4.19 9.54
CA ALA A 56 -16.34 -4.93 10.00
C ALA A 56 -16.31 -6.38 9.48
N VAL A 57 -15.96 -6.60 8.21
CA VAL A 57 -15.78 -7.95 7.66
C VAL A 57 -14.63 -8.67 8.38
N LEU A 58 -13.50 -8.00 8.61
CA LEU A 58 -12.36 -8.57 9.33
C LEU A 58 -12.74 -8.93 10.77
N GLU A 59 -13.47 -8.07 11.48
CA GLU A 59 -13.96 -8.34 12.82
C GLU A 59 -14.84 -9.59 12.85
N HIS A 60 -15.74 -9.75 11.88
CA HIS A 60 -16.54 -10.97 11.73
C HIS A 60 -15.64 -12.19 11.51
N LEU A 61 -14.71 -12.15 10.56
CA LEU A 61 -13.80 -13.27 10.30
C LEU A 61 -12.90 -13.60 11.49
N ILE A 62 -12.41 -12.61 12.23
CA ILE A 62 -11.63 -12.81 13.46
C ILE A 62 -12.45 -13.59 14.51
N CYS A 63 -13.76 -13.37 14.58
CA CYS A 63 -14.63 -14.01 15.56
C CYS A 63 -15.07 -15.42 15.14
N THR A 64 -15.20 -15.68 13.85
CA THR A 64 -15.84 -16.90 13.33
C THR A 64 -14.86 -17.90 12.73
N SER A 65 -13.67 -17.46 12.32
CA SER A 65 -12.71 -18.31 11.61
C SER A 65 -11.79 -19.08 12.53
N SER A 66 -11.23 -20.17 12.04
CA SER A 66 -10.21 -20.92 12.77
C SER A 66 -8.93 -20.11 13.00
N MET A 67 -8.54 -19.28 12.02
CA MET A 67 -7.40 -18.39 12.12
C MET A 67 -7.50 -17.27 11.08
N VAL A 68 -7.11 -16.05 11.46
CA VAL A 68 -6.90 -14.93 10.54
C VAL A 68 -5.48 -14.41 10.72
N THR A 69 -4.72 -14.35 9.65
CA THR A 69 -3.37 -13.79 9.63
C THR A 69 -3.37 -12.55 8.74
N VAL A 70 -2.95 -11.41 9.29
CA VAL A 70 -2.83 -10.15 8.54
C VAL A 70 -1.37 -9.74 8.48
N ALA A 71 -0.81 -9.63 7.27
CA ALA A 71 0.54 -9.14 7.04
C ALA A 71 0.49 -7.62 6.79
N LEU A 72 1.28 -6.87 7.55
CA LEU A 72 1.38 -5.42 7.44
C LEU A 72 2.85 -4.99 7.38
N ASN A 73 3.13 -4.01 6.52
CA ASN A 73 4.47 -3.42 6.42
C ASN A 73 4.64 -2.34 7.52
N CYS A 74 4.90 -2.76 8.75
CA CYS A 74 5.19 -1.86 9.86
C CYS A 74 6.28 -2.44 10.77
N ASP A 75 6.89 -1.60 11.57
CA ASP A 75 7.93 -1.97 12.54
C ASP A 75 7.33 -2.52 13.83
N GLU A 76 6.25 -1.92 14.29
CA GLU A 76 5.54 -2.31 15.53
C GLU A 76 4.05 -1.92 15.49
N VAL A 77 3.31 -2.46 16.43
CA VAL A 77 1.89 -2.10 16.65
C VAL A 77 1.83 -0.67 17.21
N ASP A 78 0.94 0.16 16.66
CA ASP A 78 0.81 1.58 17.00
C ASP A 78 2.13 2.37 16.81
N SER A 79 2.88 2.07 15.76
CA SER A 79 4.16 2.71 15.43
C SER A 79 4.10 4.24 15.51
N SER A 80 5.14 4.83 16.09
CA SER A 80 5.34 6.27 16.15
C SER A 80 6.11 6.82 14.93
N LEU A 81 6.69 5.96 14.10
CA LEU A 81 7.44 6.37 12.92
C LEU A 81 6.50 6.80 11.80
N LEU A 82 6.75 7.98 11.22
CA LEU A 82 5.91 8.55 10.15
C LEU A 82 5.72 7.58 8.96
N ALA A 83 6.77 6.83 8.59
CA ALA A 83 6.72 5.86 7.50
C ALA A 83 5.75 4.71 7.77
N PHE A 84 5.55 4.34 9.03
CA PHE A 84 4.74 3.22 9.47
C PHE A 84 3.49 3.63 10.24
N GLU A 85 3.18 4.93 10.30
CA GLU A 85 2.05 5.47 11.06
C GLU A 85 0.72 4.81 10.65
N LYS A 86 0.43 4.73 9.36
CA LYS A 86 -0.80 4.11 8.85
C LYS A 86 -0.88 2.61 9.15
N PRO A 87 0.05 1.78 8.68
CA PRO A 87 -0.01 0.34 8.94
C PRO A 87 0.15 0.00 10.43
N GLY A 88 0.91 0.78 11.20
CA GLY A 88 1.02 0.62 12.65
C GLY A 88 -0.30 0.89 13.38
N LYS A 89 -1.02 1.97 13.01
CA LYS A 89 -2.38 2.23 13.53
C LYS A 89 -3.37 1.12 13.15
N THR A 90 -3.26 0.61 11.91
CA THR A 90 -4.06 -0.53 11.44
C THR A 90 -3.80 -1.78 12.29
N ALA A 91 -2.54 -2.10 12.55
CA ALA A 91 -2.16 -3.20 13.44
C ALA A 91 -2.76 -3.03 14.86
N GLY A 92 -2.65 -1.81 15.41
CA GLY A 92 -3.23 -1.47 16.71
C GLY A 92 -4.75 -1.62 16.75
N GLU A 93 -5.44 -1.24 15.67
CA GLU A 93 -6.90 -1.39 15.58
C GLU A 93 -7.32 -2.85 15.53
N LEU A 94 -6.66 -3.66 14.70
CA LEU A 94 -6.91 -5.11 14.65
C LEU A 94 -6.64 -5.80 15.98
N TYR A 95 -5.56 -5.42 16.66
CA TYR A 95 -5.24 -5.94 17.99
C TYR A 95 -6.33 -5.56 19.01
N ARG A 96 -6.82 -4.31 18.97
CA ARG A 96 -7.94 -3.86 19.84
C ARG A 96 -9.25 -4.58 19.54
N ILE A 97 -9.53 -4.87 18.26
CA ILE A 97 -10.70 -5.69 17.86
C ILE A 97 -10.60 -7.08 18.48
N ALA A 98 -9.49 -7.78 18.29
CA ALA A 98 -9.28 -9.11 18.83
C ALA A 98 -9.44 -9.13 20.37
N LYS A 99 -8.82 -8.17 21.06
CA LYS A 99 -8.94 -8.01 22.52
C LYS A 99 -10.39 -7.77 22.97
N ARG A 100 -11.11 -6.89 22.29
CA ARG A 100 -12.51 -6.57 22.59
C ARG A 100 -13.42 -7.79 22.42
N ARG A 101 -13.12 -8.62 21.43
CA ARG A 101 -13.87 -9.84 21.13
C ARG A 101 -13.39 -11.08 21.91
N GLY A 102 -12.38 -10.95 22.75
CA GLY A 102 -11.84 -12.06 23.54
C GLY A 102 -11.06 -13.08 22.70
N VAL A 103 -10.65 -12.73 21.50
CA VAL A 103 -9.86 -13.59 20.60
C VAL A 103 -8.37 -13.42 20.91
N ARG A 104 -7.66 -14.53 21.01
CA ARG A 104 -6.18 -14.51 21.20
C ARG A 104 -5.52 -13.93 19.97
N ALA A 105 -4.75 -12.87 20.14
CA ALA A 105 -3.92 -12.26 19.11
C ALA A 105 -2.44 -12.45 19.43
N GLU A 106 -1.66 -12.77 18.41
CA GLU A 106 -0.21 -12.89 18.47
C GLU A 106 0.41 -11.97 17.42
N VAL A 107 1.43 -11.23 17.81
CA VAL A 107 2.18 -10.35 16.91
C VAL A 107 3.52 -11.00 16.62
N CYS A 108 3.78 -11.30 15.34
CA CYS A 108 5.04 -11.84 14.86
C CYS A 108 5.76 -10.79 14.02
N CYS A 109 6.89 -10.30 14.50
CA CYS A 109 7.75 -9.41 13.74
C CYS A 109 8.73 -10.22 12.89
N LEU A 110 8.55 -10.14 11.57
CA LEU A 110 9.51 -10.70 10.62
C LEU A 110 10.67 -9.72 10.48
N GLY A 111 11.83 -9.98 10.92
CA GLY A 111 12.98 -9.06 10.86
C GLY A 111 13.20 -8.48 9.45
N SER A 112 13.82 -7.31 9.38
CA SER A 112 14.25 -6.72 8.11
C SER A 112 15.39 -7.53 7.49
N PRO A 113 15.42 -7.65 6.14
CA PRO A 113 16.58 -8.24 5.46
C PRO A 113 17.87 -7.52 5.85
N ASN A 114 18.91 -8.28 6.17
CA ASN A 114 20.25 -7.74 6.44
C ASN A 114 20.99 -7.52 5.11
N ASP A 115 20.65 -6.45 4.42
CA ASP A 115 21.24 -6.04 3.15
C ASP A 115 21.92 -4.67 3.25
N ALA A 116 22.47 -4.19 2.13
CA ALA A 116 23.18 -2.91 2.06
C ALA A 116 22.33 -1.68 2.45
N LEU A 117 21.01 -1.79 2.42
CA LEU A 117 20.08 -0.73 2.83
C LEU A 117 19.52 -0.89 4.24
N ALA A 118 19.88 -1.96 4.97
CA ALA A 118 19.33 -2.25 6.30
C ALA A 118 19.47 -1.06 7.26
N LEU A 119 20.66 -0.49 7.35
CA LEU A 119 20.94 0.66 8.20
C LEU A 119 20.19 1.93 7.74
N THR A 120 20.03 2.10 6.42
CA THR A 120 19.27 3.23 5.86
C THR A 120 17.81 3.11 6.22
N ARG A 121 17.20 1.93 6.07
CA ARG A 121 15.80 1.67 6.46
C ARG A 121 15.57 1.93 7.94
N GLU A 122 16.46 1.43 8.79
CA GLU A 122 16.37 1.58 10.23
C GLU A 122 16.46 3.05 10.69
N ARG A 123 17.30 3.85 10.02
CA ARG A 123 17.64 5.21 10.45
C ARG A 123 16.98 6.33 9.67
N LEU A 124 16.33 6.07 8.55
CA LEU A 124 15.84 7.09 7.61
C LEU A 124 14.95 8.14 8.26
N PHE A 125 14.13 7.75 9.25
CA PHE A 125 13.22 8.66 9.96
C PHE A 125 13.60 8.90 11.43
N GLN A 126 14.73 8.36 11.89
CA GLN A 126 15.17 8.43 13.29
C GLN A 126 16.32 9.41 13.53
N GLY A 127 16.82 10.06 12.49
CA GLY A 127 17.94 11.00 12.60
C GLY A 127 19.06 10.75 11.60
N ALA A 128 20.30 11.06 11.96
CA ALA A 128 21.42 10.98 11.04
C ALA A 128 21.80 9.55 10.67
N ILE A 129 21.83 9.28 9.37
CA ILE A 129 22.42 8.06 8.83
C ILE A 129 23.94 8.22 8.84
N PRO A 130 24.72 7.25 9.34
CA PRO A 130 26.17 7.31 9.30
C PRO A 130 26.70 7.51 7.89
N ALA A 131 27.67 8.40 7.72
CA ALA A 131 28.28 8.67 6.43
C ALA A 131 28.86 7.36 5.84
N GLY A 132 28.55 7.09 4.59
CA GLY A 132 29.04 5.89 3.88
C GLY A 132 28.25 4.60 4.14
N ALA A 133 27.24 4.62 4.99
CA ALA A 133 26.46 3.40 5.31
C ALA A 133 25.80 2.73 4.08
N ALA A 134 25.50 3.49 3.05
CA ALA A 134 24.88 3.02 1.80
C ALA A 134 25.62 3.52 0.55
N LYS A 135 26.92 3.76 0.64
CA LYS A 135 27.73 4.43 -0.37
C LYS A 135 27.62 3.81 -1.77
N ASP A 136 27.52 2.49 -1.85
CA ASP A 136 27.51 1.78 -3.13
C ASP A 136 26.09 1.48 -3.65
N VAL A 137 25.04 1.83 -2.88
CA VAL A 137 23.64 1.48 -3.21
C VAL A 137 22.69 2.68 -3.18
N LEU A 138 23.07 3.78 -2.53
CA LEU A 138 22.29 5.00 -2.46
C LEU A 138 23.04 6.15 -3.12
N HIS A 139 22.53 6.63 -4.23
CA HIS A 139 23.08 7.76 -4.97
C HIS A 139 22.09 8.93 -4.92
N THR A 140 22.60 10.12 -4.65
CA THR A 140 21.80 11.35 -4.64
C THR A 140 22.28 12.29 -5.73
N TYR A 141 21.34 12.84 -6.48
CA TYR A 141 21.60 13.79 -7.54
C TYR A 141 20.87 15.10 -7.27
N ARG A 142 21.50 16.21 -7.61
CA ARG A 142 20.85 17.51 -7.63
C ARG A 142 20.72 17.98 -9.07
N ALA A 143 19.49 18.22 -9.51
CA ALA A 143 19.16 18.74 -10.82
C ALA A 143 18.62 20.17 -10.72
N GLU A 144 18.72 20.95 -11.79
CA GLU A 144 18.22 22.33 -11.86
C GLU A 144 16.73 22.38 -12.22
N ASN A 145 16.24 21.33 -12.89
CA ASN A 145 14.86 21.26 -13.36
C ASN A 145 14.44 19.80 -13.61
N ILE A 146 13.15 19.60 -13.82
CA ILE A 146 12.52 18.28 -14.06
C ILE A 146 13.14 17.54 -15.24
N TRP A 147 13.55 18.24 -16.30
CA TRP A 147 14.16 17.63 -17.48
C TRP A 147 15.53 17.03 -17.19
N GLN A 148 16.36 17.76 -16.46
CA GLN A 148 17.67 17.26 -16.02
C GLN A 148 17.53 16.13 -15.00
N GLU A 149 16.57 16.22 -14.09
CA GLU A 149 16.26 15.18 -13.12
C GLU A 149 15.83 13.89 -13.82
N THR A 150 14.90 14.00 -14.76
CA THR A 150 14.43 12.86 -15.57
C THR A 150 15.54 12.28 -16.45
N MET A 151 16.40 13.14 -17.02
CA MET A 151 17.56 12.69 -17.78
C MET A 151 18.54 11.91 -16.90
N ALA A 152 18.84 12.39 -15.69
CA ALA A 152 19.71 11.68 -14.75
C ALA A 152 19.13 10.29 -14.38
N ALA A 153 17.83 10.21 -14.13
CA ALA A 153 17.14 8.95 -13.88
C ALA A 153 17.21 8.00 -15.08
N ALA A 154 17.02 8.49 -16.29
CA ALA A 154 17.11 7.69 -17.52
C ALA A 154 18.54 7.18 -17.79
N LEU A 155 19.55 8.00 -17.52
CA LEU A 155 20.96 7.60 -17.64
C LEU A 155 21.31 6.51 -16.62
N GLU A 156 20.82 6.63 -15.39
CA GLU A 156 21.01 5.62 -14.37
C GLU A 156 20.29 4.30 -14.72
N ALA A 157 19.05 4.39 -15.20
CA ALA A 157 18.35 3.21 -15.72
C ALA A 157 19.13 2.53 -16.86
N ALA A 158 19.66 3.32 -17.81
CA ALA A 158 20.50 2.79 -18.89
C ALA A 158 21.79 2.12 -18.38
N ARG A 159 22.38 2.66 -17.30
CA ARG A 159 23.55 2.05 -16.64
C ARG A 159 23.18 0.68 -16.05
N LEU A 160 22.11 0.63 -15.26
CA LEU A 160 21.63 -0.61 -14.63
C LEU A 160 21.27 -1.69 -15.66
N ILE A 161 20.64 -1.30 -16.77
CA ILE A 161 20.31 -2.24 -17.86
C ILE A 161 21.58 -2.82 -18.50
N ARG A 162 22.62 -1.99 -18.73
CA ARG A 162 23.90 -2.49 -19.23
C ARG A 162 24.63 -3.43 -18.27
N GLU A 163 24.38 -3.28 -16.97
CA GLU A 163 24.87 -4.16 -15.91
C GLU A 163 24.03 -5.43 -15.73
N GLY A 164 22.95 -5.60 -16.52
CA GLY A 164 22.16 -6.81 -16.56
C GLY A 164 20.83 -6.74 -15.80
N CYS A 165 20.46 -5.58 -15.24
CA CYS A 165 19.13 -5.41 -14.66
C CYS A 165 18.06 -5.50 -15.75
N ARG A 166 16.93 -6.14 -15.43
CA ARG A 166 15.79 -6.18 -16.35
C ARG A 166 14.96 -4.91 -16.21
N TYR A 167 14.33 -4.46 -17.28
CA TYR A 167 13.45 -3.29 -17.26
C TYR A 167 12.39 -3.36 -16.15
N ARG A 168 11.81 -4.52 -15.91
CA ARG A 168 10.78 -4.73 -14.88
C ARG A 168 11.30 -4.65 -13.44
N ASP A 169 12.60 -4.69 -13.23
CA ASP A 169 13.23 -4.62 -11.92
C ASP A 169 13.63 -3.17 -11.57
N ILE A 170 13.41 -2.22 -12.50
CA ILE A 170 13.70 -0.80 -12.32
C ILE A 170 12.39 -0.03 -12.16
N THR A 171 12.24 0.68 -11.05
CA THR A 171 11.06 1.51 -10.77
C THR A 171 11.46 2.97 -10.64
N LEU A 172 10.79 3.84 -11.40
CA LEU A 172 10.89 5.28 -11.27
C LEU A 172 9.69 5.79 -10.46
N VAL A 173 9.97 6.39 -9.31
CA VAL A 173 8.95 6.98 -8.44
C VAL A 173 9.03 8.50 -8.55
N VAL A 174 7.89 9.14 -8.80
CA VAL A 174 7.77 10.61 -8.91
C VAL A 174 6.70 11.13 -7.95
N THR A 175 6.87 12.35 -7.49
CA THR A 175 5.92 12.99 -6.56
C THR A 175 4.66 13.50 -7.26
N ASP A 176 4.78 13.85 -8.54
CA ASP A 176 3.68 14.40 -9.34
C ASP A 176 3.74 13.89 -10.79
N MET A 177 2.81 13.01 -11.14
CA MET A 177 2.73 12.45 -12.50
C MET A 177 2.42 13.49 -13.56
N ALA A 178 1.64 14.53 -13.25
CA ALA A 178 1.28 15.54 -14.26
C ALA A 178 2.50 16.29 -14.78
N SER A 179 3.44 16.61 -13.91
CA SER A 179 4.67 17.31 -14.28
C SER A 179 5.72 16.40 -14.91
N TYR A 180 5.81 15.14 -14.47
CA TYR A 180 6.90 14.22 -14.89
C TYR A 180 6.55 13.33 -16.07
N ALA A 181 5.26 13.05 -16.35
CA ALA A 181 4.88 12.09 -17.38
C ALA A 181 5.42 12.45 -18.78
N GLY A 182 5.26 13.71 -19.19
CA GLY A 182 5.74 14.17 -20.49
C GLY A 182 7.26 14.10 -20.66
N PRO A 183 8.04 14.72 -19.76
CA PRO A 183 9.50 14.59 -19.74
C PRO A 183 9.99 13.14 -19.70
N ALA A 184 9.41 12.30 -18.85
CA ALA A 184 9.78 10.90 -18.74
C ALA A 184 9.52 10.13 -20.04
N GLU A 185 8.31 10.26 -20.60
CA GLU A 185 7.98 9.60 -21.87
C GLU A 185 8.94 10.00 -22.99
N MET A 186 9.21 11.29 -23.13
CA MET A 186 10.09 11.79 -24.19
C MET A 186 11.52 11.29 -24.04
N ILE A 187 12.09 11.40 -22.83
CA ILE A 187 13.49 11.06 -22.57
C ILE A 187 13.72 9.56 -22.66
N PHE A 188 12.90 8.76 -22.00
CA PHE A 188 13.04 7.31 -22.00
C PHE A 188 12.82 6.72 -23.40
N ARG A 189 11.83 7.24 -24.15
CA ARG A 189 11.63 6.87 -25.57
C ARG A 189 12.86 7.20 -26.44
N ARG A 190 13.43 8.39 -26.28
CA ARG A 190 14.64 8.80 -27.01
C ARG A 190 15.84 7.90 -26.70
N MET A 191 15.93 7.39 -25.49
CA MET A 191 16.99 6.46 -25.06
C MET A 191 16.67 4.99 -25.38
N GLY A 192 15.53 4.70 -26.00
CA GLY A 192 15.11 3.34 -26.32
C GLY A 192 14.74 2.49 -25.08
N ILE A 193 14.43 3.14 -23.95
CA ILE A 193 14.04 2.46 -22.70
C ILE A 193 12.52 2.42 -22.64
N PRO A 194 11.88 1.23 -22.62
CA PRO A 194 10.44 1.12 -22.47
C PRO A 194 10.01 1.62 -21.10
N LEU A 195 8.98 2.45 -21.07
CA LEU A 195 8.40 2.99 -19.83
C LEU A 195 6.94 2.56 -19.70
N TYR A 196 6.59 1.94 -18.57
CA TYR A 196 5.23 1.65 -18.19
C TYR A 196 4.78 2.65 -17.11
N GLN A 197 3.67 3.32 -17.33
CA GLN A 197 3.09 4.27 -16.37
C GLN A 197 1.94 3.59 -15.63
N ALA A 198 2.12 3.33 -14.34
CA ALA A 198 1.13 2.64 -13.51
C ALA A 198 -0.06 3.54 -13.10
N CYS A 199 0.07 4.88 -13.22
CA CYS A 199 -1.00 5.80 -12.86
C CYS A 199 -1.89 6.03 -14.08
N LEU A 200 -3.14 5.58 -14.01
CA LEU A 200 -4.18 6.01 -14.93
C LEU A 200 -4.47 7.49 -14.66
N LEU A 201 -4.05 8.39 -15.56
CA LEU A 201 -4.59 9.73 -15.61
C LEU A 201 -6.10 9.58 -15.88
N TYR A 202 -6.92 9.77 -14.86
CA TYR A 202 -8.33 10.02 -15.07
C TYR A 202 -8.42 11.35 -15.81
N THR A 203 -8.48 11.28 -17.13
CA THR A 203 -8.92 12.41 -17.93
C THR A 203 -10.41 12.59 -17.63
N SER A 204 -10.69 13.59 -16.84
CA SER A 204 -12.05 14.14 -16.64
C SER A 204 -12.60 14.68 -17.96
#